data_d287259f4688fa31bb742927719544a0
#
_entry.id   d287259f4688fa31bb742927719544a0
#
_cell.length_a   1.000
_cell.length_b   1.000
_cell.length_c   1.000
_cell.angle_alpha   90.00
_cell.angle_beta   90.00
_cell.angle_gamma   90.00
#
_symmetry.space_group_name_H-M   'P 1'
#
loop_
_entity.id
_entity.type
_entity.pdbx_description
1 polymer ?
#
loop_
_entity_poly.entity_id
_entity_poly.type
_entity_poly.pdbx_seq_one_letter_code
_entity_poly.pdbx_strand_id
1 'polypeptide(L)'
;LKDFLNTLHNFTRTINICNTNIKMRWYYHSQKRGKMMKDNTVKTKTIITVLTAIIVLLVGAGVTVGIIMFNSNSQPTQQSQGVVFDNNASHYEKTVENKGGSDSKIKVPGYPDITVNSGTKDFPITLLNPKGNPCNFKFTLTLADTGENICTTNLVKPGDAIKGVTLDKALKKGEYTLLVNIATYSTADNSEMNGAQVKTKLTVE
;
A
#
# COMPACT_ATOMS: atom_id res chain seq x y z
N LEU A 1 65.27 13.11 -56.02
CA LEU A 1 63.98 12.77 -56.67
C LEU A 1 63.59 11.32 -56.37
N LYS A 2 64.50 10.36 -56.46
CA LYS A 2 64.25 8.93 -56.22
C LYS A 2 63.79 8.66 -54.75
N ASP A 3 64.43 9.27 -53.82
CA ASP A 3 64.12 9.10 -52.41
C ASP A 3 62.72 9.66 -52.02
N PHE A 4 62.36 10.77 -52.66
CA PHE A 4 61.02 11.36 -52.45
C PHE A 4 59.91 10.46 -53.03
N LEU A 5 60.12 9.87 -54.19
CA LEU A 5 59.18 8.95 -54.82
C LEU A 5 59.02 7.65 -54.01
N ASN A 6 60.11 7.12 -53.43
CA ASN A 6 60.09 5.96 -52.56
C ASN A 6 59.30 6.27 -51.23
N THR A 7 59.51 7.45 -50.70
CA THR A 7 58.78 7.86 -49.48
C THR A 7 57.26 8.00 -49.73
N LEU A 8 56.90 8.59 -50.86
CA LEU A 8 55.48 8.66 -51.27
C LEU A 8 54.85 7.28 -51.50
N HIS A 9 55.58 6.36 -52.18
CA HIS A 9 55.11 4.99 -52.40
C HIS A 9 54.91 4.24 -51.11
N ASN A 10 55.79 4.35 -50.14
CA ASN A 10 55.66 3.74 -48.82
C ASN A 10 54.53 4.36 -48.03
N PHE A 11 54.31 5.66 -48.12
CA PHE A 11 53.21 6.37 -47.44
C PHE A 11 51.84 5.92 -48.00
N THR A 12 51.68 5.82 -49.32
CA THR A 12 50.43 5.33 -49.93
C THR A 12 50.17 3.84 -49.63
N ARG A 13 51.21 3.03 -49.54
CA ARG A 13 51.09 1.63 -49.12
C ARG A 13 50.65 1.50 -47.68
N THR A 14 51.16 2.35 -46.76
CA THR A 14 50.77 2.39 -45.34
C THR A 14 49.31 2.82 -45.18
N ILE A 15 48.87 3.82 -45.95
CA ILE A 15 47.46 4.29 -45.90
C ILE A 15 46.52 3.19 -46.41
N ASN A 16 46.88 2.46 -47.48
CA ASN A 16 46.06 1.37 -48.00
C ASN A 16 45.93 0.20 -47.02
N ILE A 17 47.00 -0.17 -46.29
CA ILE A 17 46.97 -1.21 -45.27
C ILE A 17 46.12 -0.76 -44.08
N CYS A 18 46.22 0.50 -43.67
CA CYS A 18 45.42 1.05 -42.59
C CYS A 18 43.93 1.05 -42.98
N ASN A 19 43.59 1.44 -44.19
CA ASN A 19 42.21 1.51 -44.68
C ASN A 19 41.55 0.10 -44.82
N THR A 20 42.32 -0.90 -45.26
CA THR A 20 41.86 -2.30 -45.30
C THR A 20 41.62 -2.86 -43.89
N ASN A 21 42.51 -2.58 -42.94
CA ASN A 21 42.34 -3.02 -41.56
C ASN A 21 41.13 -2.37 -40.88
N ILE A 22 40.84 -1.11 -41.15
CA ILE A 22 39.66 -0.40 -40.67
C ILE A 22 38.38 -1.03 -41.28
N LYS A 23 38.35 -1.29 -42.58
CA LYS A 23 37.20 -1.93 -43.24
C LYS A 23 36.94 -3.34 -42.70
N MET A 24 37.99 -4.16 -42.51
CA MET A 24 37.87 -5.51 -41.95
C MET A 24 37.37 -5.49 -40.52
N ARG A 25 37.85 -4.56 -39.68
CA ARG A 25 37.38 -4.39 -38.29
C ARG A 25 35.93 -3.96 -38.23
N TRP A 26 35.50 -3.08 -39.15
CA TRP A 26 34.10 -2.63 -39.27
C TRP A 26 33.18 -3.77 -39.69
N TYR A 27 33.59 -4.55 -40.68
CA TYR A 27 32.85 -5.74 -41.15
C TYR A 27 32.68 -6.77 -40.05
N TYR A 28 33.74 -7.08 -39.31
CA TYR A 28 33.69 -8.01 -38.16
C TYR A 28 32.74 -7.54 -37.05
N HIS A 29 32.80 -6.28 -36.68
CA HIS A 29 31.89 -5.71 -35.70
C HIS A 29 30.42 -5.64 -36.16
N SER A 30 30.18 -5.44 -37.45
CA SER A 30 28.86 -5.48 -38.07
C SER A 30 28.25 -6.88 -38.01
N GLN A 31 29.03 -7.90 -38.38
CA GLN A 31 28.60 -9.30 -38.30
C GLN A 31 28.29 -9.76 -36.87
N LYS A 32 29.13 -9.36 -35.92
CA LYS A 32 28.91 -9.70 -34.49
C LYS A 32 27.65 -9.04 -33.95
N ARG A 33 27.35 -7.78 -34.32
CA ARG A 33 26.10 -7.09 -33.93
C ARG A 33 24.88 -7.75 -34.56
N GLY A 34 24.91 -8.11 -35.83
CA GLY A 34 23.80 -8.80 -36.49
C GLY A 34 23.47 -10.15 -35.86
N LYS A 35 24.49 -10.90 -35.43
CA LYS A 35 24.30 -12.20 -34.74
C LYS A 35 23.68 -12.02 -33.35
N MET A 36 24.13 -11.03 -32.58
CA MET A 36 23.55 -10.72 -31.25
C MET A 36 22.08 -10.23 -31.33
N MET A 37 21.76 -9.43 -32.36
CA MET A 37 20.37 -8.98 -32.55
C MET A 37 19.45 -10.13 -32.95
N LYS A 38 19.95 -11.10 -33.76
CA LYS A 38 19.16 -12.26 -34.15
C LYS A 38 18.89 -13.21 -33.01
N ASP A 39 19.86 -13.44 -32.11
CA ASP A 39 19.70 -14.26 -30.92
C ASP A 39 18.71 -13.63 -29.93
N ASN A 40 18.75 -12.31 -29.73
CA ASN A 40 17.83 -11.62 -28.85
C ASN A 40 16.39 -11.64 -29.38
N THR A 41 16.17 -11.51 -30.68
CA THR A 41 14.83 -11.58 -31.28
C THR A 41 14.22 -12.97 -31.19
N VAL A 42 14.99 -14.03 -31.27
CA VAL A 42 14.52 -15.41 -31.08
C VAL A 42 14.10 -15.62 -29.63
N LYS A 43 14.93 -15.22 -28.66
CA LYS A 43 14.60 -15.31 -27.23
C LYS A 43 13.36 -14.50 -26.87
N THR A 44 13.23 -13.28 -27.39
CA THR A 44 12.06 -12.43 -27.14
C THR A 44 10.79 -13.05 -27.73
N LYS A 45 10.83 -13.61 -28.93
CA LYS A 45 9.67 -14.30 -29.53
C LYS A 45 9.23 -15.50 -28.69
N THR A 46 10.18 -16.30 -28.20
CA THR A 46 9.89 -17.47 -27.35
C THR A 46 9.27 -17.02 -26.02
N ILE A 47 9.78 -15.96 -25.37
CA ILE A 47 9.22 -15.41 -24.14
C ILE A 47 7.80 -14.91 -24.36
N ILE A 48 7.55 -14.16 -25.43
CA ILE A 48 6.21 -13.66 -25.78
C ILE A 48 5.25 -14.84 -26.00
N THR A 49 5.65 -15.87 -26.71
CA THR A 49 4.79 -17.05 -26.96
C THR A 49 4.45 -17.79 -25.67
N VAL A 50 5.41 -17.93 -24.76
CA VAL A 50 5.17 -18.57 -23.44
C VAL A 50 4.23 -17.70 -22.58
N LEU A 51 4.44 -16.38 -22.55
CA LEU A 51 3.58 -15.46 -21.81
C LEU A 51 2.15 -15.44 -22.35
N THR A 52 1.97 -15.45 -23.67
CA THR A 52 0.62 -15.51 -24.26
C THR A 52 -0.06 -16.83 -23.97
N ALA A 53 0.64 -17.95 -23.97
CA ALA A 53 0.08 -19.26 -23.59
C ALA A 53 -0.35 -19.28 -22.12
N ILE A 54 0.41 -18.69 -21.21
CA ILE A 54 0.05 -18.56 -19.79
C ILE A 54 -1.19 -17.68 -19.60
N ILE A 55 -1.29 -16.56 -20.29
CA ILE A 55 -2.46 -15.67 -20.25
C ILE A 55 -3.70 -16.38 -20.75
N VAL A 56 -3.61 -17.12 -21.86
CA VAL A 56 -4.75 -17.91 -22.39
C VAL A 56 -5.18 -18.98 -21.39
N LEU A 57 -4.25 -19.65 -20.71
CA LEU A 57 -4.57 -20.64 -19.67
C LEU A 57 -5.25 -20.01 -18.47
N LEU A 58 -4.78 -18.83 -18.01
CA LEU A 58 -5.37 -18.11 -16.88
C LEU A 58 -6.77 -17.58 -17.20
N VAL A 59 -6.99 -17.07 -18.40
CA VAL A 59 -8.30 -16.59 -18.86
C VAL A 59 -9.24 -17.78 -19.05
N GLY A 60 -8.77 -18.91 -19.62
CA GLY A 60 -9.56 -20.14 -19.80
C GLY A 60 -10.01 -20.74 -18.46
N ALA A 61 -9.12 -20.78 -17.45
CA ALA A 61 -9.45 -21.23 -16.10
C ALA A 61 -10.45 -20.29 -15.40
N GLY A 62 -10.30 -18.99 -15.59
CA GLY A 62 -11.22 -17.97 -15.03
C GLY A 62 -12.64 -18.07 -15.59
N VAL A 63 -12.78 -18.35 -16.89
CA VAL A 63 -14.08 -18.51 -17.54
C VAL A 63 -14.80 -19.78 -17.05
N THR A 64 -14.08 -20.90 -16.87
CA THR A 64 -14.68 -22.14 -16.37
C THR A 64 -15.14 -22.04 -14.92
N VAL A 65 -14.37 -21.39 -14.04
CA VAL A 65 -14.77 -21.11 -12.66
C VAL A 65 -15.94 -20.12 -12.61
N GLY A 66 -15.96 -19.11 -13.48
CA GLY A 66 -17.06 -18.17 -13.62
C GLY A 66 -18.37 -18.85 -14.04
N ILE A 67 -18.33 -19.80 -14.98
CA ILE A 67 -19.51 -20.52 -15.45
C ILE A 67 -20.05 -21.46 -14.38
N ILE A 68 -19.18 -22.13 -13.59
CA ILE A 68 -19.63 -23.01 -12.49
C ILE A 68 -20.29 -22.19 -11.37
N MET A 69 -19.79 -20.98 -11.06
CA MET A 69 -20.42 -20.09 -10.07
C MET A 69 -21.70 -19.40 -10.59
N PHE A 70 -21.82 -19.21 -11.91
CA PHE A 70 -23.00 -18.58 -12.49
C PHE A 70 -24.21 -19.54 -12.60
N ASN A 71 -23.98 -20.85 -12.56
CA ASN A 71 -25.04 -21.86 -12.63
C ASN A 71 -25.56 -22.27 -11.24
N SER A 72 -24.99 -21.74 -10.17
CA SER A 72 -25.56 -21.74 -8.83
C SER A 72 -26.55 -20.58 -8.77
N ASN A 73 -27.83 -20.88 -8.70
CA ASN A 73 -28.98 -19.97 -8.74
C ASN A 73 -28.98 -19.00 -7.52
N SER A 74 -27.93 -18.14 -7.43
CA SER A 74 -27.79 -17.05 -6.49
C SER A 74 -27.80 -15.79 -7.33
N GLN A 75 -28.86 -15.02 -7.24
CA GLN A 75 -28.86 -13.64 -7.72
C GLN A 75 -27.54 -12.95 -7.29
N PRO A 76 -26.89 -12.13 -8.14
CA PRO A 76 -25.85 -11.26 -7.67
C PRO A 76 -26.50 -10.25 -6.74
N THR A 77 -26.54 -10.57 -5.46
CA THR A 77 -26.58 -9.54 -4.43
C THR A 77 -25.37 -8.70 -4.74
N GLN A 78 -25.54 -7.46 -5.17
CA GLN A 78 -24.50 -6.45 -5.06
C GLN A 78 -23.99 -6.60 -3.63
N GLN A 79 -22.81 -7.18 -3.44
CA GLN A 79 -22.06 -7.03 -2.22
C GLN A 79 -21.69 -5.53 -2.16
N SER A 80 -22.63 -4.75 -1.64
CA SER A 80 -22.24 -3.61 -0.83
C SER A 80 -21.22 -4.20 0.13
N GLN A 81 -19.98 -3.75 0.09
CA GLN A 81 -18.97 -4.10 1.10
C GLN A 81 -19.65 -3.83 2.42
N GLY A 82 -20.09 -4.89 3.09
CA GLY A 82 -20.97 -4.80 4.23
C GLY A 82 -20.28 -3.98 5.30
N VAL A 83 -20.94 -2.90 5.72
CA VAL A 83 -20.47 -2.05 6.81
C VAL A 83 -20.28 -2.94 8.03
N VAL A 84 -19.05 -3.18 8.43
CA VAL A 84 -18.73 -4.02 9.58
C VAL A 84 -18.63 -3.13 10.81
N PHE A 85 -19.57 -3.30 11.73
CA PHE A 85 -19.54 -2.64 13.04
C PHE A 85 -18.71 -3.43 14.04
N ASP A 86 -18.14 -2.74 15.02
CA ASP A 86 -17.35 -3.37 16.07
C ASP A 86 -18.26 -4.10 17.07
N ASN A 87 -18.00 -5.39 17.26
CA ASN A 87 -18.80 -6.23 18.16
C ASN A 87 -18.61 -5.88 19.63
N ASN A 88 -17.52 -5.19 19.99
CA ASN A 88 -17.24 -4.75 21.35
C ASN A 88 -17.81 -3.34 21.63
N ALA A 89 -18.39 -2.68 20.63
CA ALA A 89 -19.05 -1.40 20.80
C ALA A 89 -20.41 -1.59 21.47
N SER A 90 -20.66 -0.81 22.52
CA SER A 90 -21.91 -0.80 23.27
C SER A 90 -22.37 0.62 23.57
N HIS A 91 -23.68 0.79 23.83
CA HIS A 91 -24.24 2.09 24.16
C HIS A 91 -23.54 2.75 25.37
N TYR A 92 -23.25 4.05 25.24
CA TYR A 92 -22.49 4.81 26.22
C TYR A 92 -23.24 6.08 26.64
N GLU A 93 -23.68 6.14 27.89
CA GLU A 93 -24.56 7.21 28.37
C GLU A 93 -23.81 8.43 28.95
N LYS A 94 -22.52 8.29 29.30
CA LYS A 94 -21.77 9.43 29.86
C LYS A 94 -21.52 10.50 28.79
N THR A 95 -21.88 11.74 29.15
CA THR A 95 -21.50 12.91 28.35
C THR A 95 -20.01 13.14 28.45
N VAL A 96 -19.34 13.28 27.33
CA VAL A 96 -17.90 13.64 27.24
C VAL A 96 -17.77 15.03 26.69
N GLU A 97 -16.73 15.74 27.15
CA GLU A 97 -16.38 17.04 26.62
C GLU A 97 -16.07 16.97 25.15
N ASN A 98 -16.68 17.84 24.34
CA ASN A 98 -16.43 17.95 22.93
C ASN A 98 -15.14 18.74 22.70
N LYS A 99 -14.09 18.09 22.17
CA LYS A 99 -12.85 18.72 21.75
C LYS A 99 -12.84 19.10 20.25
N GLY A 100 -13.90 18.79 19.52
CA GLY A 100 -14.00 18.98 18.06
C GLY A 100 -14.53 20.33 17.58
N GLY A 101 -14.81 21.28 18.46
CA GLY A 101 -15.26 22.64 18.08
C GLY A 101 -16.79 22.84 18.10
N SER A 102 -17.35 23.64 17.20
CA SER A 102 -18.76 24.08 17.23
C SER A 102 -19.78 22.93 17.08
N ASP A 103 -21.00 23.14 17.56
CA ASP A 103 -22.10 22.15 17.56
C ASP A 103 -22.51 21.67 16.15
N SER A 104 -22.14 22.39 15.10
CA SER A 104 -22.36 22.00 13.71
C SER A 104 -21.29 21.08 13.13
N LYS A 105 -20.23 20.77 13.90
CA LYS A 105 -19.12 19.91 13.49
C LYS A 105 -19.18 18.57 14.23
N ILE A 106 -18.41 17.61 13.72
CA ILE A 106 -18.24 16.30 14.35
C ILE A 106 -17.66 16.51 15.75
N LYS A 107 -18.33 15.95 16.77
CA LYS A 107 -17.88 15.94 18.15
C LYS A 107 -16.80 14.88 18.33
N VAL A 108 -15.64 15.27 18.85
CA VAL A 108 -14.48 14.39 19.06
C VAL A 108 -14.14 14.36 20.55
N PRO A 109 -14.10 13.20 21.24
CA PRO A 109 -13.73 13.11 22.63
C PRO A 109 -12.24 13.39 22.85
N GLY A 110 -11.89 13.97 23.99
CA GLY A 110 -10.51 14.00 24.48
C GLY A 110 -10.14 12.70 25.18
N TYR A 111 -8.85 12.41 25.28
CA TYR A 111 -8.33 11.26 26.00
C TYR A 111 -7.39 11.71 27.11
N PRO A 112 -7.55 11.24 28.36
CA PRO A 112 -6.60 11.51 29.43
C PRO A 112 -5.30 10.75 29.20
N ASP A 113 -4.27 11.07 29.97
CA ASP A 113 -3.05 10.28 30.04
C ASP A 113 -3.36 8.85 30.49
N ILE A 114 -2.70 7.88 29.90
CA ILE A 114 -2.96 6.46 30.10
C ILE A 114 -1.70 5.80 30.69
N THR A 115 -1.88 4.99 31.74
CA THR A 115 -0.81 4.17 32.30
C THR A 115 -1.22 2.71 32.21
N VAL A 116 -0.32 1.84 31.74
CA VAL A 116 -0.51 0.40 31.61
C VAL A 116 0.73 -0.36 32.04
N ASN A 117 0.56 -1.63 32.45
CA ASN A 117 1.69 -2.50 32.77
C ASN A 117 2.38 -3.02 31.51
N SER A 118 3.70 -3.11 31.55
CA SER A 118 4.49 -3.72 30.50
C SER A 118 4.09 -5.18 30.29
N GLY A 119 4.09 -5.62 29.05
CA GLY A 119 3.75 -7.01 28.69
C GLY A 119 2.25 -7.29 28.57
N THR A 120 1.36 -6.39 28.99
CA THR A 120 -0.09 -6.56 28.77
C THR A 120 -0.49 -6.19 27.35
N LYS A 121 -1.52 -6.87 26.84
CA LYS A 121 -2.22 -6.48 25.61
C LYS A 121 -3.56 -5.79 25.92
N ASP A 122 -4.04 -5.88 27.16
CA ASP A 122 -5.28 -5.24 27.56
C ASP A 122 -5.04 -3.74 27.77
N PHE A 123 -5.71 -2.93 26.97
CA PHE A 123 -5.51 -1.51 26.93
C PHE A 123 -6.78 -0.75 27.36
N PRO A 124 -6.77 -0.09 28.53
CA PRO A 124 -7.97 0.46 29.16
C PRO A 124 -8.35 1.83 28.60
N ILE A 125 -8.55 1.93 27.29
CA ILE A 125 -9.02 3.16 26.63
C ILE A 125 -10.51 3.04 26.31
N THR A 126 -11.25 4.14 26.43
CA THR A 126 -12.65 4.19 25.98
C THR A 126 -12.72 4.94 24.64
N LEU A 127 -12.97 4.22 23.57
CA LEU A 127 -13.09 4.75 22.20
C LEU A 127 -14.57 5.06 21.92
N LEU A 128 -14.96 6.30 22.12
CA LEU A 128 -16.36 6.74 22.03
C LEU A 128 -16.60 7.50 20.72
N ASN A 129 -17.71 7.17 20.07
CA ASN A 129 -18.33 8.05 19.10
C ASN A 129 -19.49 8.82 19.76
N PRO A 130 -19.35 10.12 20.03
CA PRO A 130 -20.36 10.89 20.74
C PRO A 130 -21.73 10.84 20.07
N LYS A 131 -22.78 10.78 20.88
CA LYS A 131 -24.17 10.84 20.43
C LYS A 131 -24.42 12.10 19.62
N GLY A 132 -25.16 11.96 18.51
CA GLY A 132 -25.52 13.07 17.61
C GLY A 132 -24.49 13.37 16.53
N ASN A 133 -23.40 12.62 16.42
CA ASN A 133 -22.53 12.68 15.25
C ASN A 133 -23.26 12.13 14.02
N PRO A 134 -23.08 12.72 12.84
CA PRO A 134 -23.70 12.25 11.58
C PRO A 134 -22.89 11.11 10.91
N CYS A 135 -21.90 10.54 11.59
CA CYS A 135 -20.95 9.61 11.03
C CYS A 135 -20.55 8.51 12.03
N ASN A 136 -20.21 7.35 11.47
CA ASN A 136 -19.57 6.27 12.20
C ASN A 136 -18.07 6.55 12.32
N PHE A 137 -17.45 6.14 13.44
CA PHE A 137 -16.02 6.28 13.69
C PHE A 137 -15.30 4.95 13.52
N LYS A 138 -14.12 4.98 12.92
CA LYS A 138 -13.15 3.90 12.95
C LYS A 138 -11.89 4.42 13.62
N PHE A 139 -11.45 3.76 14.67
CA PHE A 139 -10.29 4.17 15.43
C PHE A 139 -9.05 3.38 15.02
N THR A 140 -7.92 4.08 14.93
CA THR A 140 -6.60 3.47 14.81
C THR A 140 -5.69 4.11 15.86
N LEU A 141 -5.14 3.27 16.74
CA LEU A 141 -4.17 3.67 17.75
C LEU A 141 -2.77 3.54 17.18
N THR A 142 -2.00 4.62 17.18
CA THR A 142 -0.65 4.68 16.60
C THR A 142 0.33 5.27 17.57
N LEU A 143 1.52 4.70 17.72
CA LEU A 143 2.62 5.32 18.46
C LEU A 143 3.27 6.39 17.58
N ALA A 144 3.26 7.66 18.04
CA ALA A 144 3.78 8.78 17.27
C ALA A 144 5.28 8.64 16.95
N ASP A 145 6.04 8.09 17.90
CA ASP A 145 7.49 8.01 17.81
C ASP A 145 7.98 7.00 16.73
N THR A 146 7.20 5.96 16.48
CA THR A 146 7.55 4.89 15.52
C THR A 146 6.63 4.84 14.31
N GLY A 147 5.47 5.50 14.36
CA GLY A 147 4.41 5.36 13.36
C GLY A 147 3.70 4.01 13.39
N GLU A 148 3.95 3.18 14.42
CA GLU A 148 3.40 1.84 14.52
C GLU A 148 1.94 1.87 14.92
N ASN A 149 1.08 1.19 14.15
CA ASN A 149 -0.30 0.92 14.53
C ASN A 149 -0.34 -0.24 15.54
N ILE A 150 -0.93 0.00 16.69
CA ILE A 150 -1.01 -0.98 17.79
C ILE A 150 -2.41 -1.55 17.99
N CYS A 151 -3.43 -0.94 17.39
CA CYS A 151 -4.81 -1.43 17.39
C CYS A 151 -5.62 -0.70 16.31
N THR A 152 -6.52 -1.40 15.64
CA THR A 152 -7.52 -0.84 14.72
C THR A 152 -8.88 -1.47 15.02
N THR A 153 -9.92 -0.64 15.16
CA THR A 153 -11.30 -1.11 15.41
C THR A 153 -12.07 -1.27 14.10
N ASN A 154 -13.25 -1.88 14.19
CA ASN A 154 -14.30 -1.72 13.21
C ASN A 154 -15.08 -0.43 13.45
N LEU A 155 -16.20 -0.22 12.75
CA LEU A 155 -17.01 0.98 12.86
C LEU A 155 -17.78 1.03 14.19
N VAL A 156 -17.77 2.20 14.82
CA VAL A 156 -18.50 2.52 16.05
C VAL A 156 -19.59 3.54 15.73
N LYS A 157 -20.83 3.20 16.02
CA LYS A 157 -22.00 4.05 15.76
C LYS A 157 -22.01 5.28 16.67
N PRO A 158 -22.68 6.38 16.27
CA PRO A 158 -22.94 7.50 17.17
C PRO A 158 -23.68 7.06 18.45
N GLY A 159 -23.14 7.43 19.61
CA GLY A 159 -23.64 7.04 20.92
C GLY A 159 -23.07 5.74 21.48
N ASP A 160 -22.22 5.01 20.72
CA ASP A 160 -21.59 3.79 21.17
C ASP A 160 -20.12 4.00 21.51
N ALA A 161 -19.57 3.14 22.37
CA ALA A 161 -18.16 3.12 22.76
C ALA A 161 -17.63 1.69 22.91
N ILE A 162 -16.35 1.54 22.63
CA ILE A 162 -15.55 0.35 22.98
C ILE A 162 -14.83 0.64 24.29
N LYS A 163 -15.09 -0.16 25.32
CA LYS A 163 -14.44 -0.04 26.64
C LYS A 163 -13.29 -1.04 26.73
N GLY A 164 -12.07 -0.54 26.57
CA GLY A 164 -10.87 -1.36 26.46
C GLY A 164 -10.70 -2.01 25.09
N VAL A 165 -9.48 -2.10 24.64
CA VAL A 165 -9.11 -2.78 23.41
C VAL A 165 -7.95 -3.74 23.67
N THR A 166 -7.80 -4.75 22.82
CA THR A 166 -6.64 -5.64 22.85
C THR A 166 -5.63 -5.14 21.81
N LEU A 167 -4.41 -4.89 22.25
CA LEU A 167 -3.32 -4.49 21.37
C LEU A 167 -2.83 -5.67 20.50
N ASP A 168 -2.39 -5.39 19.29
CA ASP A 168 -1.82 -6.38 18.39
C ASP A 168 -0.59 -7.04 19.03
N LYS A 169 0.23 -6.23 19.72
CA LYS A 169 1.36 -6.71 20.53
C LYS A 169 1.48 -5.92 21.85
N ALA A 170 2.06 -6.58 22.85
CA ALA A 170 2.39 -5.93 24.12
C ALA A 170 3.50 -4.88 23.94
N LEU A 171 3.37 -3.76 24.67
CA LEU A 171 4.35 -2.69 24.65
C LEU A 171 5.45 -2.92 25.70
N LYS A 172 6.64 -2.42 25.38
CA LYS A 172 7.77 -2.40 26.32
C LYS A 172 7.64 -1.22 27.26
N LYS A 173 8.25 -1.34 28.45
CA LYS A 173 8.35 -0.24 29.43
C LYS A 173 8.91 1.02 28.78
N GLY A 174 8.25 2.17 28.99
CA GLY A 174 8.63 3.45 28.42
C GLY A 174 7.52 4.49 28.41
N GLU A 175 7.85 5.68 27.98
CA GLU A 175 6.88 6.76 27.71
C GLU A 175 6.69 6.88 26.20
N TYR A 176 5.45 7.01 25.77
CA TYR A 176 5.06 7.09 24.37
C TYR A 176 4.05 8.22 24.17
N THR A 177 4.03 8.77 22.96
CA THR A 177 2.93 9.61 22.51
C THR A 177 1.94 8.77 21.72
N LEU A 178 0.73 8.59 22.25
CA LEU A 178 -0.34 7.87 21.57
C LEU A 178 -1.14 8.81 20.68
N LEU A 179 -1.30 8.45 19.42
CA LEU A 179 -2.20 9.09 18.46
C LEU A 179 -3.46 8.24 18.34
N VAL A 180 -4.59 8.83 18.69
CA VAL A 180 -5.91 8.26 18.41
C VAL A 180 -6.40 8.86 17.11
N ASN A 181 -6.22 8.12 16.02
CA ASN A 181 -6.68 8.52 14.70
C ASN A 181 -8.12 8.07 14.51
N ILE A 182 -8.98 8.96 14.07
CA ILE A 182 -10.41 8.76 13.87
C ILE A 182 -10.72 8.97 12.40
N ALA A 183 -10.96 7.90 11.66
CA ALA A 183 -11.56 7.96 10.34
C ALA A 183 -13.09 7.98 10.48
N THR A 184 -13.77 8.79 9.70
CA THR A 184 -15.22 9.00 9.82
C THR A 184 -15.93 8.64 8.53
N TYR A 185 -17.08 8.00 8.67
CA TYR A 185 -17.89 7.49 7.56
C TYR A 185 -19.34 7.93 7.75
N SER A 186 -19.92 8.54 6.74
CA SER A 186 -21.31 9.00 6.75
C SER A 186 -22.28 7.86 7.15
N THR A 187 -23.24 8.16 8.01
CA THR A 187 -24.28 7.17 8.37
C THR A 187 -25.31 6.97 7.26
N ALA A 188 -25.36 7.89 6.27
CA ALA A 188 -26.33 7.83 5.19
C ALA A 188 -25.90 6.90 4.06
N ASP A 189 -24.61 6.94 3.67
CA ASP A 189 -24.10 6.28 2.46
C ASP A 189 -22.73 5.62 2.66
N ASN A 190 -22.17 5.67 3.89
CA ASN A 190 -20.84 5.18 4.25
C ASN A 190 -19.69 5.84 3.47
N SER A 191 -19.90 6.97 2.86
CA SER A 191 -18.83 7.76 2.26
C SER A 191 -17.85 8.25 3.33
N GLU A 192 -16.57 8.26 2.99
CA GLU A 192 -15.52 8.77 3.88
C GLU A 192 -15.65 10.27 4.04
N MET A 193 -15.50 10.74 5.28
CA MET A 193 -15.57 12.15 5.66
C MET A 193 -14.24 12.59 6.28
N ASN A 194 -14.12 13.88 6.62
CA ASN A 194 -12.94 14.41 7.28
C ASN A 194 -12.75 13.78 8.67
N GLY A 195 -11.61 13.12 8.87
CA GLY A 195 -11.24 12.50 10.13
C GLY A 195 -10.69 13.49 11.16
N ALA A 196 -10.29 12.95 12.31
CA ALA A 196 -9.65 13.69 13.40
C ALA A 196 -8.49 12.88 14.00
N GLN A 197 -7.59 13.57 14.69
CA GLN A 197 -6.51 12.97 15.45
C GLN A 197 -6.42 13.63 16.82
N VAL A 198 -6.34 12.80 17.87
CA VAL A 198 -6.14 13.26 19.25
C VAL A 198 -4.85 12.66 19.78
N LYS A 199 -4.03 13.48 20.45
CA LYS A 199 -2.80 13.04 21.10
C LYS A 199 -3.03 12.88 22.60
N THR A 200 -2.45 11.83 23.18
CA THR A 200 -2.39 11.65 24.63
C THR A 200 -1.07 10.99 25.03
N LYS A 201 -0.66 11.15 26.28
CA LYS A 201 0.52 10.49 26.84
C LYS A 201 0.18 9.06 27.22
N LEU A 202 1.06 8.12 26.89
CA LEU A 202 1.00 6.73 27.31
C LEU A 202 2.26 6.37 28.08
N THR A 203 2.09 5.94 29.33
CA THR A 203 3.16 5.43 30.18
C THR A 203 3.01 3.92 30.34
N VAL A 204 4.05 3.17 30.04
CA VAL A 204 4.13 1.72 30.22
C VAL A 204 5.14 1.43 31.32
N GLU A 205 4.70 0.83 32.42
CA GLU A 205 5.48 0.57 33.64
C GLU A 205 6.00 -0.88 33.73
#